data_6fd146d3f4e66afaaa3bc4ae9fbc1c23
#
_entry.id   6fd146d3f4e66afaaa3bc4ae9fbc1c23
#
_cell.length_a   1.000
_cell.length_b   1.000
_cell.length_c   1.000
_cell.angle_alpha   90.00
_cell.angle_beta   90.00
_cell.angle_gamma   90.00
#
_symmetry.space_group_name_H-M   'P 1'
#
loop_
_entity.id
_entity.type
_entity.pdbx_description
1 polymer ?
#
loop_
_entity_poly.entity_id
_entity_poly.type
_entity_poly.pdbx_seq_one_letter_code
_entity_poly.pdbx_strand_id
1 'polypeptide(L)'
;EQPHGERFIEVALGNTDARVRAGRSVSPGFLFATLLWQLVSDRWQARKAAGEHSIPALMEAMDSVLDEQASKLAIQRRFIADMREIWGLQPRLEKGGRGALRAMEHLRFRAGYDFLLLRVEAGELPEELGRWWTEFVEGDAATRERLLEARPGEARTGTKRRRRRRSGRRAGGEGGEGAAEGAPDAGDDAPDAPGDDPRWRDPLPPHASGGSPRSGEPPA
;
A
#
# COMPACT_ATOMS: atom_id res chain seq x y z
N GLU A 1 -14.93 -3.67 23.40
CA GLU A 1 -13.94 -3.55 22.30
C GLU A 1 -14.69 -3.14 21.06
N GLN A 2 -14.41 -1.94 20.54
CA GLN A 2 -14.97 -1.51 19.25
C GLN A 2 -14.35 -2.38 18.14
N PRO A 3 -15.14 -2.83 17.15
CA PRO A 3 -14.59 -3.57 16.03
C PRO A 3 -13.56 -2.70 15.27
N HIS A 4 -12.44 -3.28 14.89
CA HIS A 4 -11.32 -2.57 14.26
C HIS A 4 -11.74 -1.68 13.08
N GLY A 5 -12.79 -2.05 12.36
CA GLY A 5 -13.34 -1.28 11.25
C GLY A 5 -13.91 0.08 11.63
N GLU A 6 -14.64 0.17 12.75
CA GLU A 6 -15.18 1.44 13.23
C GLU A 6 -14.07 2.38 13.64
N ARG A 7 -13.10 1.89 14.39
CA ARG A 7 -11.92 2.67 14.80
C ARG A 7 -11.12 3.18 13.60
N PHE A 8 -10.95 2.36 12.57
CA PHE A 8 -10.26 2.77 11.36
C PHE A 8 -10.95 3.96 10.67
N ILE A 9 -12.28 3.92 10.56
CA ILE A 9 -13.04 5.02 9.98
C ILE A 9 -12.97 6.28 10.85
N GLU A 10 -13.09 6.16 12.17
CA GLU A 10 -12.98 7.28 13.11
C GLU A 10 -11.62 7.99 12.98
N VAL A 11 -10.53 7.22 12.99
CA VAL A 11 -9.16 7.74 12.83
C VAL A 11 -9.02 8.45 11.48
N ALA A 12 -9.51 7.86 10.41
CA ALA A 12 -9.42 8.43 9.07
C ALA A 12 -10.24 9.72 8.92
N LEU A 13 -11.43 9.78 9.50
CA LEU A 13 -12.26 11.00 9.53
C LEU A 13 -11.60 12.09 10.37
N GLY A 14 -11.07 11.74 11.55
CA GLY A 14 -10.32 12.68 12.40
C GLY A 14 -9.13 13.31 11.69
N ASN A 15 -8.34 12.49 10.99
CA ASN A 15 -7.20 12.96 10.20
C ASN A 15 -7.65 13.80 8.99
N THR A 16 -8.78 13.45 8.37
CA THR A 16 -9.37 14.24 7.28
C THR A 16 -9.80 15.60 7.78
N ASP A 17 -10.50 15.67 8.90
CA ASP A 17 -10.92 16.93 9.53
C ASP A 17 -9.74 17.82 9.91
N ALA A 18 -8.66 17.24 10.45
CA ALA A 18 -7.45 17.98 10.76
C ALA A 18 -6.80 18.58 9.50
N ARG A 19 -6.77 17.84 8.38
CA ARG A 19 -6.28 18.34 7.09
C ARG A 19 -7.14 19.49 6.56
N VAL A 20 -8.46 19.33 6.59
CA VAL A 20 -9.40 20.38 6.13
C VAL A 20 -9.24 21.64 6.97
N ARG A 21 -9.16 21.53 8.31
CA ARG A 21 -8.91 22.68 9.19
C ARG A 21 -7.57 23.36 8.91
N ALA A 22 -6.56 22.60 8.49
CA ALA A 22 -5.26 23.13 8.08
C ALA A 22 -5.25 23.72 6.65
N GLY A 23 -6.42 23.82 5.99
CA GLY A 23 -6.54 24.32 4.61
C GLY A 23 -5.96 23.39 3.54
N ARG A 24 -5.72 22.11 3.87
CA ARG A 24 -5.15 21.12 2.95
C ARG A 24 -6.27 20.37 2.23
N SER A 25 -6.02 20.07 0.96
CA SER A 25 -6.96 19.27 0.17
C SER A 25 -6.98 17.79 0.61
N VAL A 26 -8.13 17.17 0.39
CA VAL A 26 -8.34 15.73 0.64
C VAL A 26 -8.69 15.05 -0.68
N SER A 27 -8.04 13.93 -0.97
CA SER A 27 -8.31 13.17 -2.19
C SER A 27 -9.59 12.35 -2.02
N PRO A 28 -10.57 12.48 -2.92
CA PRO A 28 -11.75 11.63 -2.91
C PRO A 28 -11.42 10.14 -3.06
N GLY A 29 -10.42 9.80 -3.89
CA GLY A 29 -9.96 8.40 -4.04
C GLY A 29 -9.43 7.82 -2.74
N PHE A 30 -8.70 8.61 -1.94
CA PHE A 30 -8.24 8.17 -0.62
C PHE A 30 -9.40 7.97 0.36
N LEU A 31 -10.38 8.86 0.37
CA LEU A 31 -11.57 8.72 1.23
C LEU A 31 -12.38 7.48 0.87
N PHE A 32 -12.61 7.22 -0.42
CA PHE A 32 -13.28 6.00 -0.84
C PHE A 32 -12.47 4.75 -0.50
N ALA A 33 -11.14 4.80 -0.67
CA ALA A 33 -10.27 3.70 -0.27
C ALA A 33 -10.41 3.41 1.23
N THR A 34 -10.48 4.44 2.05
CA THR A 34 -10.68 4.31 3.50
C THR A 34 -12.07 3.74 3.84
N LEU A 35 -13.11 4.29 3.24
CA LEU A 35 -14.50 3.88 3.50
C LEU A 35 -14.76 2.41 3.17
N LEU A 36 -14.16 1.90 2.09
CA LEU A 36 -14.37 0.54 1.61
C LEU A 36 -13.30 -0.46 2.12
N TRP A 37 -12.29 0.01 2.85
CA TRP A 37 -11.19 -0.84 3.30
C TRP A 37 -11.62 -2.04 4.10
N GLN A 38 -12.56 -1.87 5.04
CA GLN A 38 -12.99 -2.97 5.88
C GLN A 38 -13.56 -4.12 5.05
N LEU A 39 -14.39 -3.81 4.05
CA LEU A 39 -14.95 -4.83 3.16
C LEU A 39 -13.87 -5.56 2.36
N VAL A 40 -12.85 -4.81 1.87
CA VAL A 40 -11.72 -5.39 1.15
C VAL A 40 -10.87 -6.26 2.09
N SER A 41 -10.57 -5.75 3.29
CA SER A 41 -9.76 -6.45 4.28
C SER A 41 -10.40 -7.77 4.71
N ASP A 42 -11.68 -7.76 5.01
CA ASP A 42 -12.42 -8.96 5.45
C ASP A 42 -12.42 -10.03 4.35
N ARG A 43 -12.71 -9.65 3.09
CA ARG A 43 -12.67 -10.58 1.96
C ARG A 43 -11.26 -11.09 1.69
N TRP A 44 -10.27 -10.22 1.80
CA TRP A 44 -8.86 -10.59 1.66
C TRP A 44 -8.41 -11.60 2.71
N GLN A 45 -8.72 -11.35 3.99
CA GLN A 45 -8.39 -12.27 5.07
C GLN A 45 -9.11 -13.62 4.92
N ALA A 46 -10.40 -13.61 4.55
CA ALA A 46 -11.17 -14.83 4.31
C ALA A 46 -10.54 -15.69 3.20
N ARG A 47 -10.12 -15.08 2.09
CA ARG A 47 -9.45 -15.79 0.98
C ARG A 47 -8.09 -16.34 1.39
N LYS A 48 -7.31 -15.57 2.15
CA LYS A 48 -6.04 -16.07 2.71
C LYS A 48 -6.25 -17.25 3.66
N ALA A 49 -7.27 -17.20 4.49
CA ALA A 49 -7.64 -18.30 5.38
C ALA A 49 -8.07 -19.56 4.59
N ALA A 50 -8.65 -19.41 3.40
CA ALA A 50 -8.95 -20.49 2.47
C ALA A 50 -7.71 -21.03 1.71
N GLY A 51 -6.52 -20.48 1.96
CA GLY A 51 -5.25 -20.95 1.37
C GLY A 51 -4.82 -20.20 0.10
N GLU A 52 -5.50 -19.15 -0.30
CA GLU A 52 -5.09 -18.34 -1.44
C GLU A 52 -3.81 -17.53 -1.15
N HIS A 53 -3.00 -17.32 -2.18
CA HIS A 53 -1.82 -16.45 -2.08
C HIS A 53 -2.23 -14.99 -1.88
N SER A 54 -1.52 -14.28 -1.00
CA SER A 54 -1.87 -12.94 -0.53
C SER A 54 -2.17 -11.92 -1.64
N ILE A 55 -1.37 -11.87 -2.70
CA ILE A 55 -1.58 -10.89 -3.79
C ILE A 55 -2.82 -11.23 -4.64
N PRO A 56 -2.99 -12.45 -5.18
CA PRO A 56 -4.22 -12.81 -5.88
C PRO A 56 -5.47 -12.64 -5.02
N ALA A 57 -5.43 -13.06 -3.76
CA ALA A 57 -6.54 -12.91 -2.82
C ALA A 57 -6.96 -11.45 -2.63
N LEU A 58 -5.97 -10.52 -2.56
CA LEU A 58 -6.26 -9.09 -2.48
C LEU A 58 -6.90 -8.57 -3.77
N MET A 59 -6.37 -8.95 -4.94
CA MET A 59 -6.92 -8.52 -6.24
C MET A 59 -8.39 -8.90 -6.38
N GLU A 60 -8.72 -10.15 -6.10
CA GLU A 60 -10.09 -10.65 -6.12
C GLU A 60 -11.00 -9.96 -5.08
N ALA A 61 -10.47 -9.69 -3.87
CA ALA A 61 -11.21 -8.95 -2.84
C ALA A 61 -11.54 -7.53 -3.30
N MET A 62 -10.57 -6.83 -3.92
CA MET A 62 -10.76 -5.47 -4.45
C MET A 62 -11.81 -5.48 -5.58
N ASP A 63 -11.70 -6.40 -6.53
CA ASP A 63 -12.63 -6.52 -7.66
C ASP A 63 -14.05 -6.76 -7.15
N SER A 64 -14.22 -7.73 -6.28
CA SER A 64 -15.51 -8.07 -5.69
C SER A 64 -16.17 -6.90 -4.95
N VAL A 65 -15.40 -6.10 -4.18
CA VAL A 65 -15.93 -4.93 -3.48
C VAL A 65 -16.28 -3.80 -4.45
N LEU A 66 -15.42 -3.54 -5.43
CA LEU A 66 -15.65 -2.47 -6.41
C LEU A 66 -16.84 -2.77 -7.31
N ASP A 67 -17.00 -4.00 -7.77
CA ASP A 67 -18.15 -4.41 -8.59
C ASP A 67 -19.48 -4.21 -7.84
N GLU A 68 -19.47 -4.46 -6.54
CA GLU A 68 -20.66 -4.30 -5.71
C GLU A 68 -20.95 -2.84 -5.32
N GLN A 69 -19.92 -2.05 -5.00
CA GLN A 69 -20.07 -0.74 -4.36
C GLN A 69 -19.91 0.45 -5.31
N ALA A 70 -19.14 0.31 -6.41
CA ALA A 70 -18.81 1.46 -7.26
C ALA A 70 -20.05 2.13 -7.88
N SER A 71 -21.03 1.35 -8.31
CA SER A 71 -22.28 1.88 -8.86
C SER A 71 -23.17 2.50 -7.78
N LYS A 72 -23.26 1.87 -6.61
CA LYS A 72 -24.08 2.35 -5.48
C LYS A 72 -23.59 3.68 -4.93
N LEU A 73 -22.26 3.88 -4.91
CA LEU A 73 -21.62 5.09 -4.39
C LEU A 73 -21.24 6.09 -5.50
N ALA A 74 -21.63 5.81 -6.77
CA ALA A 74 -21.31 6.64 -7.94
C ALA A 74 -19.80 6.99 -8.04
N ILE A 75 -18.92 6.02 -7.75
CA ILE A 75 -17.47 6.22 -7.73
C ILE A 75 -16.97 6.36 -9.18
N GLN A 76 -16.31 7.48 -9.49
CA GLN A 76 -15.73 7.72 -10.79
C GLN A 76 -14.52 6.79 -11.04
N ARG A 77 -14.32 6.37 -12.30
CA ARG A 77 -13.23 5.43 -12.71
C ARG A 77 -11.84 5.87 -12.23
N ARG A 78 -11.54 7.18 -12.28
CA ARG A 78 -10.25 7.72 -11.81
C ARG A 78 -10.00 7.43 -10.32
N PHE A 79 -11.03 7.49 -9.49
CA PHE A 79 -10.92 7.18 -8.06
C PHE A 79 -10.77 5.69 -7.81
N ILE A 80 -11.40 4.85 -8.65
CA ILE A 80 -11.22 3.39 -8.59
C ILE A 80 -9.76 3.01 -8.84
N ALA A 81 -9.09 3.64 -9.81
CA ALA A 81 -7.68 3.42 -10.07
C ALA A 81 -6.82 3.79 -8.84
N ASP A 82 -7.06 4.98 -8.26
CA ASP A 82 -6.36 5.43 -7.04
C ASP A 82 -6.55 4.44 -5.87
N MET A 83 -7.78 3.98 -5.64
CA MET A 83 -8.10 3.03 -4.58
C MET A 83 -7.36 1.70 -4.77
N ARG A 84 -7.35 1.15 -5.99
CA ARG A 84 -6.63 -0.09 -6.32
C ARG A 84 -5.13 0.02 -6.05
N GLU A 85 -4.52 1.14 -6.40
CA GLU A 85 -3.10 1.38 -6.17
C GLU A 85 -2.77 1.51 -4.67
N ILE A 86 -3.60 2.23 -3.90
CA ILE A 86 -3.44 2.38 -2.45
C ILE A 86 -3.52 1.01 -1.76
N TRP A 87 -4.56 0.23 -2.06
CA TRP A 87 -4.76 -1.10 -1.49
C TRP A 87 -3.70 -2.10 -1.96
N GLY A 88 -3.35 -2.06 -3.26
CA GLY A 88 -2.35 -2.94 -3.86
C GLY A 88 -0.94 -2.77 -3.29
N LEU A 89 -0.63 -1.59 -2.74
CA LEU A 89 0.63 -1.35 -2.03
C LEU A 89 0.67 -2.01 -0.64
N GLN A 90 -0.47 -2.25 0.01
CA GLN A 90 -0.50 -2.69 1.40
C GLN A 90 0.30 -3.97 1.67
N PRO A 91 0.19 -5.07 0.88
CA PRO A 91 0.97 -6.27 1.14
C PRO A 91 2.49 -6.06 1.06
N ARG A 92 2.93 -5.09 0.24
CA ARG A 92 4.35 -4.74 0.12
C ARG A 92 4.80 -3.90 1.31
N LEU A 93 3.97 -2.96 1.73
CA LEU A 93 4.24 -2.10 2.88
C LEU A 93 4.23 -2.90 4.19
N GLU A 94 3.31 -3.86 4.36
CA GLU A 94 3.28 -4.77 5.50
C GLU A 94 4.58 -5.59 5.65
N LYS A 95 5.18 -5.97 4.54
CA LYS A 95 6.45 -6.70 4.56
C LYS A 95 7.63 -5.81 4.93
N GLY A 96 7.67 -4.57 4.46
CA GLY A 96 8.83 -3.67 4.61
C GLY A 96 10.11 -4.28 4.06
N GLY A 97 11.25 -4.00 4.71
CA GLY A 97 12.53 -4.59 4.39
C GLY A 97 13.07 -4.17 3.01
N ARG A 98 13.79 -5.06 2.32
CA ARG A 98 14.46 -4.74 1.03
C ARG A 98 13.53 -4.25 -0.08
N GLY A 99 12.24 -4.54 0.01
CA GLY A 99 11.24 -4.04 -0.93
C GLY A 99 10.86 -2.58 -0.71
N ALA A 100 11.28 -1.97 0.39
CA ALA A 100 10.87 -0.61 0.77
C ALA A 100 11.38 0.46 -0.20
N LEU A 101 12.64 0.37 -0.65
CA LEU A 101 13.18 1.30 -1.65
C LEU A 101 12.34 1.30 -2.92
N ARG A 102 12.01 0.11 -3.42
CA ARG A 102 11.18 -0.03 -4.61
C ARG A 102 9.72 0.42 -4.37
N ALA A 103 9.24 0.30 -3.14
CA ALA A 103 7.91 0.82 -2.80
C ALA A 103 7.89 2.35 -2.83
N MET A 104 8.97 3.01 -2.39
CA MET A 104 9.09 4.49 -2.42
C MET A 104 9.12 5.07 -3.84
N GLU A 105 9.54 4.30 -4.84
CA GLU A 105 9.55 4.71 -6.25
C GLU A 105 8.14 4.71 -6.87
N HIS A 106 7.16 4.14 -6.18
CA HIS A 106 5.80 4.04 -6.71
C HIS A 106 5.10 5.39 -6.67
N LEU A 107 4.44 5.78 -7.77
CA LEU A 107 3.77 7.08 -7.90
C LEU A 107 2.77 7.36 -6.74
N ARG A 108 2.06 6.33 -6.28
CA ARG A 108 1.10 6.44 -5.17
C ARG A 108 1.67 6.02 -3.81
N PHE A 109 3.01 5.94 -3.70
CA PHE A 109 3.65 5.53 -2.46
C PHE A 109 3.17 6.35 -1.26
N ARG A 110 3.15 7.69 -1.39
CA ARG A 110 2.75 8.57 -0.30
C ARG A 110 1.34 8.23 0.21
N ALA A 111 0.37 8.08 -0.69
CA ALA A 111 -0.99 7.71 -0.31
C ALA A 111 -1.06 6.32 0.32
N GLY A 112 -0.33 5.34 -0.22
CA GLY A 112 -0.24 4.00 0.35
C GLY A 112 0.41 3.98 1.74
N TYR A 113 1.44 4.79 1.95
CA TYR A 113 2.10 4.95 3.24
C TYR A 113 1.19 5.63 4.29
N ASP A 114 0.54 6.73 3.93
CA ASP A 114 -0.42 7.40 4.81
C ASP A 114 -1.57 6.45 5.19
N PHE A 115 -2.02 5.63 4.25
CA PHE A 115 -3.01 4.58 4.50
C PHE A 115 -2.50 3.49 5.46
N LEU A 116 -1.25 3.06 5.32
CA LEU A 116 -0.62 2.14 6.27
C LEU A 116 -0.60 2.72 7.69
N LEU A 117 -0.24 4.01 7.83
CA LEU A 117 -0.21 4.67 9.13
C LEU A 117 -1.60 4.73 9.78
N LEU A 118 -2.67 4.96 9.00
CA LEU A 118 -4.05 4.86 9.50
C LEU A 118 -4.36 3.46 10.05
N ARG A 119 -3.93 2.42 9.36
CA ARG A 119 -4.12 1.02 9.80
C ARG A 119 -3.35 0.71 11.08
N VAL A 120 -2.16 1.26 11.24
CA VAL A 120 -1.38 1.16 12.47
C VAL A 120 -2.09 1.89 13.62
N GLU A 121 -2.54 3.12 13.40
CA GLU A 121 -3.23 3.95 14.39
C GLU A 121 -4.57 3.33 14.83
N ALA A 122 -5.27 2.67 13.90
CA ALA A 122 -6.48 1.90 14.19
C ALA A 122 -6.22 0.57 14.92
N GLY A 123 -4.96 0.15 15.05
CA GLY A 123 -4.57 -1.10 15.70
C GLY A 123 -4.69 -2.35 14.81
N GLU A 124 -4.87 -2.19 13.48
CA GLU A 124 -4.84 -3.33 12.55
C GLU A 124 -3.43 -3.88 12.33
N LEU A 125 -2.41 -3.03 12.46
CA LEU A 125 -1.01 -3.37 12.27
C LEU A 125 -0.17 -2.96 13.47
N PRO A 126 0.98 -3.63 13.71
CA PRO A 126 1.86 -3.30 14.82
C PRO A 126 2.43 -1.87 14.73
N GLU A 127 2.51 -1.17 15.86
CA GLU A 127 3.09 0.17 15.94
C GLU A 127 4.55 0.22 15.46
N GLU A 128 5.31 -0.86 15.69
CA GLU A 128 6.69 -1.00 15.25
C GLU A 128 6.82 -0.86 13.73
N LEU A 129 5.83 -1.34 12.99
CA LEU A 129 5.81 -1.22 11.53
C LEU A 129 5.65 0.25 11.10
N GLY A 130 4.75 0.98 11.75
CA GLY A 130 4.55 2.41 11.50
C GLY A 130 5.80 3.22 11.82
N ARG A 131 6.41 2.98 12.99
CA ARG A 131 7.68 3.62 13.40
C ARG A 131 8.81 3.32 12.43
N TRP A 132 8.94 2.06 12.01
CA TRP A 132 9.96 1.66 11.04
C TRP A 132 9.80 2.39 9.71
N TRP A 133 8.57 2.48 9.19
CA TRP A 133 8.30 3.17 7.94
C TRP A 133 8.53 4.68 8.05
N THR A 134 8.15 5.30 9.16
CA THR A 134 8.38 6.72 9.41
C THR A 134 9.88 7.03 9.43
N GLU A 135 10.67 6.25 10.20
CA GLU A 135 12.13 6.39 10.24
C GLU A 135 12.76 6.14 8.86
N PHE A 136 12.23 5.18 8.09
CA PHE A 136 12.72 4.86 6.75
C PHE A 136 12.44 5.98 5.74
N VAL A 137 11.26 6.59 5.78
CA VAL A 137 10.85 7.67 4.86
C VAL A 137 11.57 8.96 5.17
N GLU A 138 11.65 9.33 6.44
CA GLU A 138 12.26 10.59 6.92
C GLU A 138 13.79 10.51 7.01
N GLY A 139 14.34 9.32 7.14
CA GLY A 139 15.76 9.08 7.31
C GLY A 139 16.59 9.34 6.05
N ASP A 140 17.88 9.58 6.27
CA ASP A 140 18.88 9.68 5.22
C ASP A 140 19.28 8.29 4.67
N ALA A 141 20.21 8.26 3.71
CA ALA A 141 20.68 7.02 3.09
C ALA A 141 21.28 6.03 4.12
N ALA A 142 22.05 6.54 5.07
CA ALA A 142 22.70 5.72 6.13
C ALA A 142 21.66 5.10 7.08
N THR A 143 20.64 5.87 7.45
CA THR A 143 19.52 5.39 8.28
C THR A 143 18.74 4.29 7.54
N ARG A 144 18.45 4.47 6.26
CA ARG A 144 17.76 3.45 5.44
C ARG A 144 18.56 2.17 5.33
N GLU A 145 19.86 2.26 5.08
CA GLU A 145 20.74 1.09 5.01
C GLU A 145 20.76 0.32 6.33
N ARG A 146 20.93 1.01 7.46
CA ARG A 146 20.87 0.42 8.80
C ARG A 146 19.53 -0.29 9.06
N LEU A 147 18.40 0.33 8.69
CA LEU A 147 17.07 -0.26 8.87
C LEU A 147 16.85 -1.50 8.01
N LEU A 148 17.43 -1.53 6.80
CA LEU A 148 17.38 -2.69 5.91
C LEU A 148 18.23 -3.86 6.42
N GLU A 149 19.36 -3.58 7.07
CA GLU A 149 20.25 -4.58 7.67
C GLU A 149 19.68 -5.14 8.98
N ALA A 150 19.07 -4.30 9.80
CA ALA A 150 18.53 -4.66 11.11
C ALA A 150 17.32 -5.60 11.07
N ARG A 151 16.69 -5.82 9.90
CA ARG A 151 15.54 -6.70 9.74
C ARG A 151 15.95 -8.09 9.24
N PRO A 152 16.25 -9.05 10.12
CA PRO A 152 16.72 -10.39 9.75
C PRO A 152 15.52 -11.28 9.39
N GLY A 153 15.04 -11.23 8.18
CA GLY A 153 13.92 -12.10 7.76
C GLY A 153 13.97 -12.55 6.31
N GLU A 154 14.62 -11.80 5.42
CA GLU A 154 14.59 -12.06 3.98
C GLU A 154 15.94 -12.49 3.35
N ALA A 155 17.01 -12.59 4.13
CA ALA A 155 18.36 -12.81 3.60
C ALA A 155 18.62 -14.22 3.02
N ARG A 156 17.72 -15.20 3.15
CA ARG A 156 18.07 -16.62 2.87
C ARG A 156 17.27 -17.36 1.80
N THR A 157 16.33 -16.75 1.11
CA THR A 157 15.57 -17.47 0.06
C THR A 157 16.09 -17.28 -1.37
N GLY A 158 17.00 -16.32 -1.59
CA GLY A 158 17.49 -15.97 -2.94
C GLY A 158 18.57 -16.88 -3.54
N THR A 159 19.34 -17.58 -2.71
CA THR A 159 20.55 -18.30 -3.18
C THR A 159 20.34 -19.75 -3.60
N LYS A 160 19.27 -20.41 -3.13
CA LYS A 160 19.03 -21.83 -3.48
C LYS A 160 18.38 -22.03 -4.86
N ARG A 161 17.69 -21.04 -5.40
CA ARG A 161 16.97 -21.16 -6.69
C ARG A 161 17.89 -20.98 -7.91
N ARG A 162 19.00 -20.25 -7.78
CA ARG A 162 19.93 -19.98 -8.90
C ARG A 162 20.85 -21.14 -9.22
N ARG A 163 21.12 -22.04 -8.26
CA ARG A 163 22.02 -23.19 -8.46
C ARG A 163 21.35 -24.37 -9.16
N ARG A 164 20.02 -24.48 -9.11
CA ARG A 164 19.28 -25.58 -9.76
C ARG A 164 19.00 -25.37 -11.26
N ARG A 165 19.11 -24.14 -11.76
CA ARG A 165 18.87 -23.81 -13.19
C ARG A 165 20.12 -23.96 -14.07
N ARG A 166 21.30 -24.18 -13.49
CA ARG A 166 22.56 -24.25 -14.25
C ARG A 166 23.01 -25.68 -14.60
N SER A 167 22.36 -26.71 -14.04
CA SER A 167 22.72 -28.11 -14.30
C SER A 167 21.82 -28.83 -15.33
N GLY A 168 20.84 -28.14 -15.92
CA GLY A 168 19.85 -28.75 -16.81
C GLY A 168 19.95 -28.37 -18.29
N ARG A 169 21.04 -27.75 -18.74
CA ARG A 169 21.14 -27.30 -20.15
C ARG A 169 22.41 -27.82 -20.81
N ARG A 170 22.40 -29.13 -21.09
CA ARG A 170 23.27 -29.76 -22.07
C ARG A 170 22.58 -31.01 -22.61
N ALA A 171 21.92 -30.91 -23.76
CA ALA A 171 21.79 -31.91 -24.81
C ALA A 171 20.67 -31.53 -25.80
N GLY A 172 21.01 -31.50 -27.09
CA GLY A 172 20.16 -31.68 -28.26
C GLY A 172 19.41 -30.42 -28.72
N GLY A 173 19.58 -29.83 -29.86
CA GLY A 173 19.88 -30.30 -31.20
C GLY A 173 18.86 -29.70 -32.15
N GLU A 174 19.29 -28.87 -33.06
CA GLU A 174 18.83 -28.61 -34.47
C GLU A 174 17.34 -28.52 -34.83
N GLY A 175 17.03 -27.43 -35.55
CA GLY A 175 16.20 -27.48 -36.76
C GLY A 175 14.85 -26.74 -36.69
N GLY A 176 14.69 -25.75 -37.60
CA GLY A 176 13.37 -25.33 -38.02
C GLY A 176 13.18 -23.83 -38.25
N GLU A 177 13.52 -23.37 -39.47
CA GLU A 177 13.08 -22.10 -40.05
C GLU A 177 11.57 -22.06 -40.24
N GLY A 178 10.97 -20.86 -40.14
CA GLY A 178 9.59 -20.63 -40.52
C GLY A 178 9.16 -19.20 -40.30
N ALA A 179 9.28 -18.39 -41.36
CA ALA A 179 8.75 -17.02 -41.49
C ALA A 179 7.23 -16.99 -41.52
N ALA A 180 6.64 -15.89 -41.05
CA ALA A 180 5.53 -15.14 -41.70
C ALA A 180 5.06 -14.03 -40.74
N GLU A 181 5.25 -12.85 -41.15
CA GLU A 181 4.43 -11.66 -41.38
C GLU A 181 3.01 -11.64 -40.75
N GLY A 182 2.72 -10.51 -40.10
CA GLY A 182 1.36 -10.14 -39.72
C GLY A 182 1.33 -9.06 -38.64
N ALA A 183 1.59 -7.80 -39.04
CA ALA A 183 1.21 -6.66 -38.21
C ALA A 183 -0.26 -6.36 -38.42
N PRO A 184 -0.99 -5.94 -37.38
CA PRO A 184 -2.03 -4.96 -37.57
C PRO A 184 -1.86 -3.75 -36.66
N ASP A 185 -1.85 -2.62 -37.32
CA ASP A 185 -2.50 -1.35 -37.04
C ASP A 185 -2.55 -0.86 -35.59
N ALA A 186 -1.73 0.19 -35.37
CA ALA A 186 -1.70 1.00 -34.18
C ALA A 186 -2.93 1.90 -34.14
N GLY A 187 -3.90 1.53 -33.30
CA GLY A 187 -4.90 2.45 -32.80
C GLY A 187 -4.23 3.36 -31.77
N ASP A 188 -4.10 4.63 -32.14
CA ASP A 188 -3.62 5.75 -31.34
C ASP A 188 -4.68 6.08 -30.27
N ASP A 189 -4.56 5.43 -29.12
CA ASP A 189 -5.29 5.80 -27.89
C ASP A 189 -4.25 5.85 -26.77
N ALA A 190 -3.50 6.96 -26.75
CA ALA A 190 -2.60 7.28 -25.68
C ALA A 190 -3.44 7.47 -24.39
N PRO A 191 -3.23 6.67 -23.32
CA PRO A 191 -3.89 6.96 -22.07
C PRO A 191 -3.36 8.29 -21.56
N ASP A 192 -4.29 9.21 -21.35
CA ASP A 192 -4.09 10.49 -20.68
C ASP A 192 -3.25 10.24 -19.42
N ALA A 193 -2.03 10.78 -19.40
CA ALA A 193 -1.12 10.57 -18.28
C ALA A 193 -1.82 11.04 -17.00
N PRO A 194 -1.85 10.24 -15.93
CA PRO A 194 -2.48 10.66 -14.69
C PRO A 194 -1.74 11.90 -14.20
N GLY A 195 -2.44 13.03 -14.22
CA GLY A 195 -1.90 14.31 -13.81
C GLY A 195 -1.22 14.19 -12.47
N ASP A 196 0.04 14.62 -12.43
CA ASP A 196 0.85 14.75 -11.23
C ASP A 196 0.07 15.70 -10.28
N ASP A 197 -0.73 15.13 -9.37
CA ASP A 197 -1.52 15.89 -8.42
C ASP A 197 -0.58 16.36 -7.29
N PRO A 198 -0.12 17.62 -7.31
CA PRO A 198 0.88 18.12 -6.35
C PRO A 198 0.38 18.11 -4.90
N ARG A 199 -0.89 17.80 -4.68
CA ARG A 199 -1.56 17.83 -3.38
C ARG A 199 -1.09 16.77 -2.39
N TRP A 200 -0.31 15.77 -2.86
CA TRP A 200 0.24 14.69 -2.02
C TRP A 200 1.68 14.92 -1.56
N ARG A 201 2.31 16.04 -1.91
CA ARG A 201 3.72 16.28 -1.59
C ARG A 201 3.96 16.85 -0.20
N ASP A 202 2.92 17.34 0.48
CA ASP A 202 3.08 17.93 1.82
C ASP A 202 3.14 16.82 2.90
N PRO A 203 4.14 16.87 3.79
CA PRO A 203 4.23 15.93 4.91
C PRO A 203 3.01 16.11 5.83
N LEU A 204 2.52 14.98 6.37
CA LEU A 204 1.58 15.02 7.49
C LEU A 204 2.25 15.77 8.65
N PRO A 205 1.50 16.55 9.46
CA PRO A 205 2.05 17.08 10.70
C PRO A 205 2.51 15.90 11.56
N PRO A 206 3.60 16.07 12.34
CA PRO A 206 4.03 15.05 13.27
C PRO A 206 2.85 14.68 14.17
N HIS A 207 2.61 13.38 14.32
CA HIS A 207 1.60 12.87 15.24
C HIS A 207 1.85 13.48 16.60
N ALA A 208 0.87 14.22 17.13
CA ALA A 208 0.93 14.72 18.50
C ALA A 208 0.95 13.48 19.42
N SER A 209 2.13 13.10 19.85
CA SER A 209 2.31 12.11 20.93
C SER A 209 1.49 12.62 22.11
N GLY A 210 0.45 11.88 22.50
CA GLY A 210 -0.46 12.24 23.57
C GLY A 210 0.30 12.52 24.85
N GLY A 211 0.49 13.80 25.16
CA GLY A 211 0.96 14.25 26.46
C GLY A 211 -0.13 13.94 27.48
N SER A 212 0.12 12.98 28.35
CA SER A 212 -0.69 12.77 29.55
C SER A 212 -0.87 14.11 30.30
N PRO A 213 -2.09 14.46 30.70
CA PRO A 213 -2.30 15.62 31.54
C PRO A 213 -1.64 15.35 32.92
N ARG A 214 -0.67 16.17 33.26
CA ARG A 214 -0.12 16.21 34.60
C ARG A 214 -1.23 16.57 35.55
N SER A 215 -1.50 15.69 36.50
CA SER A 215 -2.36 15.92 37.66
C SER A 215 -1.98 17.22 38.36
N GLY A 216 -2.86 18.20 38.36
CA GLY A 216 -2.73 19.45 39.10
C GLY A 216 -2.89 19.17 40.60
N GLU A 217 -1.91 19.56 41.35
CA GLU A 217 -1.90 19.65 42.79
C GLU A 217 -2.81 20.81 43.23
N PRO A 218 -3.70 20.66 44.23
CA PRO A 218 -4.50 21.78 44.72
C PRO A 218 -3.68 22.69 45.60
N PRO A 219 -3.92 24.01 45.58
CA PRO A 219 -3.25 24.94 46.48
C PRO A 219 -3.81 24.88 47.91
N ALA A 220 -2.90 25.03 48.88
CA ALA A 220 -3.16 25.15 50.29
C ALA A 220 -3.87 26.48 50.64
#